data_0a36f56963e55e0a58d16874190a4f66
#
_entry.id   0a36f56963e55e0a58d16874190a4f66
#
_cell.length_a   1.000
_cell.length_b   1.000
_cell.length_c   1.000
_cell.angle_alpha   90.00
_cell.angle_beta   90.00
_cell.angle_gamma   90.00
#
_symmetry.space_group_name_H-M   'P 1'
#
loop_
_entity.id
_entity.type
_entity.pdbx_description
1 polymer ?
#
loop_
_entity_poly.entity_id
_entity_poly.type
_entity_poly.pdbx_seq_one_letter_code
_entity_poly.pdbx_strand_id
1 'polypeptide(L)'
;MLNWKLIKFLVAGATTTLVNVLLIFFFVEVMGLNTPSLRNLANIIAIELSVLLTFFIYRVWVWPMKEFNFRDILFRQIPMFHMVAGLAISLRVLILFPLLDYIGVNYIINTIIGIAVGSVLNYFVSDRFIFR
;
A
#
# COMPACT_ATOMS: atom_id res chain seq x y z
N MET A 1 19.86 -13.73 7.56
CA MET A 1 19.47 -14.60 6.43
C MET A 1 18.31 -13.96 5.67
N LEU A 2 18.52 -13.75 4.39
CA LEU A 2 17.50 -13.10 3.56
C LEU A 2 16.31 -14.05 3.37
N ASN A 3 15.15 -13.62 3.84
CA ASN A 3 13.91 -14.37 3.66
C ASN A 3 13.37 -14.14 2.25
N TRP A 4 13.21 -15.21 1.48
CA TRP A 4 12.70 -15.13 0.11
C TRP A 4 11.31 -14.48 0.06
N LYS A 5 10.48 -14.76 1.06
CA LYS A 5 9.17 -14.12 1.19
C LYS A 5 9.30 -12.59 1.32
N LEU A 6 10.26 -12.13 2.09
CA LEU A 6 10.51 -10.69 2.26
C LEU A 6 10.95 -10.05 0.93
N ILE A 7 11.79 -10.72 0.16
CA ILE A 7 12.22 -10.22 -1.15
C ILE A 7 11.00 -10.09 -2.09
N LYS A 8 10.15 -11.10 -2.14
CA LYS A 8 8.92 -11.06 -2.94
C LYS A 8 8.00 -9.92 -2.50
N PHE A 9 7.87 -9.72 -1.19
CA PHE A 9 7.07 -8.63 -0.64
C PHE A 9 7.61 -7.27 -1.08
N LEU A 10 8.92 -7.06 -1.01
CA LEU A 10 9.55 -5.79 -1.41
C LEU A 10 9.41 -5.54 -2.91
N VAL A 11 9.59 -6.57 -3.73
CA VAL A 11 9.42 -6.47 -5.18
C VAL A 11 7.96 -6.15 -5.53
N ALA A 12 7.01 -6.81 -4.88
CA ALA A 12 5.59 -6.55 -5.07
C ALA A 12 5.25 -5.11 -4.67
N GLY A 13 5.77 -4.64 -3.53
CA GLY A 13 5.57 -3.27 -3.07
C GLY A 13 6.12 -2.22 -4.04
N ALA A 14 7.32 -2.45 -4.56
CA ALA A 14 7.90 -1.56 -5.56
C ALA A 14 7.07 -1.54 -6.84
N THR A 15 6.62 -2.70 -7.31
CA THR A 15 5.77 -2.81 -8.49
C THR A 15 4.44 -2.07 -8.33
N THR A 16 3.78 -2.27 -7.20
CA THR A 16 2.48 -1.61 -6.94
C THR A 16 2.62 -0.11 -6.73
N THR A 17 3.73 0.35 -6.16
CA THR A 17 4.04 1.78 -6.07
C THR A 17 4.17 2.39 -7.46
N LEU A 18 4.89 1.72 -8.36
CA LEU A 18 5.01 2.16 -9.74
C LEU A 18 3.64 2.21 -10.43
N VAL A 19 2.82 1.18 -10.24
CA VAL A 19 1.45 1.13 -10.79
C VAL A 19 0.62 2.30 -10.26
N ASN A 20 0.72 2.60 -8.97
CA ASN A 20 0.00 3.74 -8.38
C ASN A 20 0.37 5.06 -9.05
N VAL A 21 1.67 5.30 -9.25
CA VAL A 21 2.17 6.50 -9.92
C VAL A 21 1.66 6.57 -11.37
N LEU A 22 1.70 5.45 -12.08
CA LEU A 22 1.20 5.38 -13.46
C LEU A 22 -0.31 5.60 -13.53
N LEU A 23 -1.07 5.09 -12.59
CA LEU A 23 -2.52 5.28 -12.53
C LEU A 23 -2.89 6.75 -12.30
N ILE A 24 -2.25 7.42 -11.34
CA ILE A 24 -2.55 8.82 -11.08
C ILE A 24 -2.15 9.70 -12.27
N PHE A 25 -1.01 9.40 -12.90
CA PHE A 25 -0.59 10.07 -14.12
C PHE A 25 -1.63 9.92 -15.22
N PHE A 26 -2.11 8.69 -15.44
CA PHE A 26 -3.13 8.40 -16.45
C PHE A 26 -4.41 9.18 -16.18
N PHE A 27 -4.91 9.16 -14.95
CA PHE A 27 -6.16 9.85 -14.61
C PHE A 27 -6.03 11.36 -14.78
N VAL A 28 -4.91 11.95 -14.40
CA VAL A 28 -4.72 13.40 -14.47
C VAL A 28 -4.43 13.86 -15.90
N GLU A 29 -3.48 13.21 -16.57
CA GLU A 29 -2.98 13.69 -17.87
C GLU A 29 -3.79 13.18 -19.06
N VAL A 30 -4.28 11.95 -19.01
CA VAL A 30 -5.00 11.34 -20.14
C VAL A 30 -6.50 11.54 -20.00
N MET A 31 -7.08 11.31 -18.84
CA MET A 31 -8.52 11.47 -18.61
C MET A 31 -8.92 12.91 -18.25
N GLY A 32 -7.97 13.80 -18.04
CA GLY A 32 -8.24 15.21 -17.78
C GLY A 32 -8.77 15.53 -16.40
N LEU A 33 -8.55 14.65 -15.39
CA LEU A 33 -8.95 14.92 -14.01
C LEU A 33 -7.95 15.88 -13.36
N ASN A 34 -7.91 17.12 -13.80
CA ASN A 34 -6.85 18.08 -13.51
C ASN A 34 -7.30 19.35 -12.79
N THR A 35 -8.41 19.31 -12.07
CA THR A 35 -8.74 20.34 -11.08
C THR A 35 -8.34 19.83 -9.69
N PRO A 36 -8.20 20.71 -8.65
CA PRO A 36 -7.83 20.24 -7.32
C PRO A 36 -8.72 19.13 -6.78
N SER A 37 -10.05 19.25 -6.96
CA SER A 37 -10.99 18.20 -6.53
C SER A 37 -10.85 16.93 -7.35
N LEU A 38 -10.72 17.04 -8.67
CA LEU A 38 -10.59 15.89 -9.56
C LEU A 38 -9.26 15.17 -9.39
N ARG A 39 -8.17 15.92 -9.14
CA ARG A 39 -6.87 15.31 -8.82
C ARG A 39 -6.93 14.50 -7.53
N ASN A 40 -7.63 15.01 -6.52
CA ASN A 40 -7.80 14.28 -5.27
C ASN A 40 -8.64 13.01 -5.47
N LEU A 41 -9.70 13.09 -6.25
CA LEU A 41 -10.50 11.92 -6.64
C LEU A 41 -9.64 10.88 -7.38
N ALA A 42 -8.83 11.33 -8.35
CA ALA A 42 -7.91 10.48 -9.09
C ALA A 42 -6.92 9.78 -8.13
N ASN A 43 -6.40 10.52 -7.16
CA ASN A 43 -5.49 9.97 -6.14
C ASN A 43 -6.18 8.87 -5.32
N ILE A 44 -7.40 9.11 -4.87
CA ILE A 44 -8.17 8.13 -4.07
C ILE A 44 -8.41 6.85 -4.89
N ILE A 45 -8.86 7.00 -6.13
CA ILE A 45 -9.11 5.85 -7.01
C ILE A 45 -7.81 5.08 -7.28
N ALA A 46 -6.71 5.79 -7.55
CA ALA A 46 -5.42 5.17 -7.80
C ALA A 46 -4.92 4.39 -6.57
N ILE A 47 -5.08 4.95 -5.38
CA ILE A 47 -4.72 4.28 -4.13
C ILE A 47 -5.54 3.00 -3.96
N GLU A 48 -6.86 3.07 -4.13
CA GLU A 48 -7.74 1.91 -3.96
C GLU A 48 -7.41 0.79 -4.95
N LEU A 49 -7.23 1.11 -6.23
CA LEU A 49 -6.85 0.13 -7.24
C LEU A 49 -5.49 -0.49 -6.92
N SER A 50 -4.54 0.31 -6.45
CA SER A 50 -3.21 -0.17 -6.08
C SER A 50 -3.26 -1.07 -4.85
N VAL A 51 -4.09 -0.75 -3.85
CA VAL A 51 -4.27 -1.58 -2.66
C VAL A 51 -4.86 -2.94 -3.03
N LEU A 52 -5.87 -2.97 -3.88
CA LEU A 52 -6.46 -4.23 -4.36
C LEU A 52 -5.46 -5.06 -5.16
N LEU A 53 -4.73 -4.42 -6.06
CA LEU A 53 -3.68 -5.10 -6.83
C LEU A 53 -2.61 -5.68 -5.91
N THR A 54 -2.16 -4.89 -4.94
CA THR A 54 -1.17 -5.31 -3.94
C THR A 54 -1.67 -6.53 -3.17
N PHE A 55 -2.94 -6.49 -2.73
CA PHE A 55 -3.55 -7.62 -2.01
C PHE A 55 -3.48 -8.90 -2.84
N PHE A 56 -3.88 -8.86 -4.10
CA PHE A 56 -3.91 -10.05 -4.94
C PHE A 56 -2.50 -10.55 -5.27
N ILE A 57 -1.53 -9.66 -5.49
CA ILE A 57 -0.13 -10.05 -5.69
C ILE A 57 0.41 -10.74 -4.44
N TYR A 58 0.15 -10.19 -3.26
CA TYR A 58 0.59 -10.79 -2.01
C TYR A 58 -0.02 -12.17 -1.82
N ARG A 59 -1.31 -12.31 -2.06
CA ARG A 59 -2.02 -13.56 -1.85
C ARG A 59 -1.57 -14.65 -2.82
N VAL A 60 -1.27 -14.31 -4.05
CA VAL A 60 -0.92 -15.29 -5.08
C VAL A 60 0.57 -15.62 -5.06
N TRP A 61 1.42 -14.62 -4.78
CA TRP A 61 2.86 -14.75 -4.96
C TRP A 61 3.66 -14.74 -3.66
N VAL A 62 3.38 -13.81 -2.76
CA VAL A 62 4.16 -13.66 -1.52
C VAL A 62 3.71 -14.68 -0.47
N TRP A 63 2.40 -14.83 -0.29
CA TRP A 63 1.78 -15.78 0.64
C TRP A 63 0.80 -16.68 -0.12
N PRO A 64 1.31 -17.61 -0.95
CA PRO A 64 0.42 -18.49 -1.72
C PRO A 64 -0.39 -19.40 -0.78
N MET A 65 -1.70 -19.34 -0.92
CA MET A 65 -2.63 -20.14 -0.12
C MET A 65 -3.19 -21.27 -0.98
N LYS A 66 -3.23 -22.46 -0.42
CA LYS A 66 -3.68 -23.67 -1.14
C LYS A 66 -5.17 -23.67 -1.45
N GLU A 67 -5.97 -23.07 -0.56
CA GLU A 67 -7.42 -23.07 -0.70
C GLU A 67 -7.91 -21.70 -1.15
N PHE A 68 -8.77 -21.69 -2.18
CA PHE A 68 -9.45 -20.49 -2.63
C PHE A 68 -10.86 -20.49 -2.06
N ASN A 69 -11.06 -19.67 -1.02
CA ASN A 69 -12.38 -19.44 -0.44
C ASN A 69 -12.77 -17.99 -0.73
N PHE A 70 -13.63 -17.79 -1.70
CA PHE A 70 -14.05 -16.47 -2.15
C PHE A 70 -14.69 -15.66 -1.01
N ARG A 71 -15.48 -16.33 -0.18
CA ARG A 71 -16.15 -15.68 0.95
C ARG A 71 -15.13 -15.19 1.98
N ASP A 72 -14.15 -16.00 2.33
CA ASP A 72 -13.08 -15.61 3.25
C ASP A 72 -12.25 -14.47 2.70
N ILE A 73 -11.91 -14.52 1.41
CA ILE A 73 -11.17 -13.44 0.75
C ILE A 73 -11.95 -12.12 0.83
N LEU A 74 -13.22 -12.15 0.43
CA LEU A 74 -14.05 -10.96 0.33
C LEU A 74 -14.39 -10.35 1.69
N PHE A 75 -14.69 -11.17 2.69
CA PHE A 75 -15.24 -10.70 3.98
C PHE A 75 -14.21 -10.65 5.12
N ARG A 76 -13.08 -11.32 4.99
CA ARG A 76 -12.03 -11.30 6.02
C ARG A 76 -10.72 -10.72 5.51
N GLN A 77 -10.17 -11.25 4.43
CA GLN A 77 -8.83 -10.89 4.00
C GLN A 77 -8.75 -9.48 3.42
N ILE A 78 -9.65 -9.13 2.51
CA ILE A 78 -9.67 -7.80 1.89
C ILE A 78 -9.97 -6.71 2.93
N PRO A 79 -11.00 -6.84 3.78
CA PRO A 79 -11.21 -5.84 4.83
C PRO A 79 -10.05 -5.70 5.81
N MET A 80 -9.43 -6.79 6.23
CA MET A 80 -8.26 -6.73 7.11
C MET A 80 -7.09 -6.03 6.43
N PHE A 81 -6.86 -6.32 5.16
CA PHE A 81 -5.78 -5.69 4.40
C PHE A 81 -6.00 -4.18 4.27
N HIS A 82 -7.24 -3.76 4.01
CA HIS A 82 -7.59 -2.35 3.97
C HIS A 82 -7.41 -1.67 5.33
N MET A 83 -7.77 -2.34 6.41
CA MET A 83 -7.57 -1.81 7.76
C MET A 83 -6.09 -1.59 8.06
N VAL A 84 -5.24 -2.55 7.70
CA VAL A 84 -3.79 -2.45 7.92
C VAL A 84 -3.21 -1.32 7.06
N ALA A 85 -3.59 -1.24 5.80
CA ALA A 85 -3.14 -0.18 4.91
C ALA A 85 -3.59 1.19 5.41
N GLY A 86 -4.84 1.32 5.83
CA GLY A 86 -5.38 2.54 6.39
C GLY A 86 -4.70 2.94 7.68
N LEU A 87 -4.41 1.98 8.55
CA LEU A 87 -3.67 2.24 9.79
C LEU A 87 -2.25 2.73 9.51
N ALA A 88 -1.56 2.09 8.57
CA ALA A 88 -0.20 2.49 8.19
C ALA A 88 -0.17 3.90 7.60
N ILE A 89 -1.11 4.21 6.72
CA ILE A 89 -1.25 5.54 6.12
C ILE A 89 -1.58 6.58 7.19
N SER A 90 -2.50 6.27 8.10
CA SER A 90 -2.89 7.17 9.18
C SER A 90 -1.72 7.46 10.12
N LEU A 91 -0.96 6.43 10.50
CA LEU A 91 0.23 6.58 11.33
C LEU A 91 1.25 7.51 10.66
N ARG A 92 1.47 7.31 9.36
CA ARG A 92 2.38 8.14 8.57
C ARG A 92 1.92 9.59 8.51
N VAL A 93 0.66 9.82 8.17
CA VAL A 93 0.13 11.16 7.92
C VAL A 93 -0.07 11.96 9.21
N LEU A 94 -0.54 11.32 10.27
CA LEU A 94 -0.93 12.00 11.50
C LEU A 94 0.21 12.12 12.52
N ILE A 95 1.17 11.22 12.50
CA ILE A 95 2.21 11.15 13.53
C ILE A 95 3.60 11.29 12.92
N LEU A 96 3.98 10.37 12.04
CA LEU A 96 5.37 10.24 11.58
C LEU A 96 5.80 11.43 10.71
N PHE A 97 5.00 11.79 9.71
CA PHE A 97 5.35 12.87 8.79
C PHE A 97 5.44 14.22 9.52
N PRO A 98 4.45 14.62 10.34
CA PRO A 98 4.55 15.88 11.08
C PRO A 98 5.73 15.90 12.07
N LEU A 99 6.00 14.78 12.74
CA LEU A 99 7.10 14.71 13.70
C LEU A 99 8.46 14.88 13.02
N LEU A 100 8.68 14.18 11.92
CA LEU A 100 9.93 14.26 11.17
C LEU A 100 10.09 15.63 10.50
N ASP A 101 9.01 16.20 10.01
CA ASP A 101 9.02 17.55 9.45
C ASP A 101 9.41 18.59 10.50
N TYR A 102 8.87 18.46 11.71
CA TYR A 102 9.17 19.37 12.83
C TYR A 102 10.65 19.35 13.19
N ILE A 103 11.32 18.19 13.15
CA ILE A 103 12.75 18.10 13.44
C ILE A 103 13.65 18.41 12.25
N GLY A 104 13.07 18.87 11.15
CA GLY A 104 13.82 19.35 9.99
C GLY A 104 14.19 18.32 8.94
N VAL A 105 13.55 17.14 8.96
CA VAL A 105 13.78 16.12 7.93
C VAL A 105 13.12 16.55 6.62
N ASN A 106 13.87 16.45 5.51
CA ASN A 106 13.37 16.77 4.17
C ASN A 106 12.14 15.93 3.85
N TYR A 107 11.15 16.52 3.15
CA TYR A 107 9.89 15.83 2.87
C TYR A 107 10.05 14.56 2.04
N ILE A 108 11.06 14.49 1.16
CA ILE A 108 11.32 13.28 0.35
C ILE A 108 11.82 12.15 1.25
N ILE A 109 12.79 12.45 2.11
CA ILE A 109 13.34 11.49 3.08
C ILE A 109 12.24 11.07 4.06
N ASN A 110 11.44 12.02 4.52
CA ASN A 110 10.30 11.78 5.39
C ASN A 110 9.30 10.79 4.75
N THR A 111 8.97 10.99 3.48
CA THR A 111 8.10 10.10 2.73
C THR A 111 8.68 8.70 2.62
N ILE A 112 9.97 8.58 2.33
CA ILE A 112 10.65 7.28 2.24
C ILE A 112 10.62 6.56 3.58
N ILE A 113 10.89 7.26 4.68
CA ILE A 113 10.83 6.69 6.03
C ILE A 113 9.41 6.20 6.34
N GLY A 114 8.40 7.00 6.00
CA GLY A 114 7.00 6.64 6.20
C GLY A 114 6.61 5.37 5.43
N ILE A 115 7.03 5.27 4.18
CA ILE A 115 6.79 4.07 3.36
C ILE A 115 7.49 2.85 3.98
N ALA A 116 8.73 3.00 4.42
CA ALA A 116 9.49 1.91 5.04
C ALA A 116 8.80 1.41 6.31
N VAL A 117 8.40 2.31 7.21
CA VAL A 117 7.72 1.96 8.46
C VAL A 117 6.38 1.28 8.18
N GLY A 118 5.59 1.84 7.26
CA GLY A 118 4.30 1.26 6.85
C GLY A 118 4.47 -0.12 6.23
N SER A 119 5.52 -0.32 5.42
CA SER A 119 5.81 -1.62 4.79
C SER A 119 6.18 -2.68 5.82
N VAL A 120 7.00 -2.34 6.81
CA VAL A 120 7.35 -3.26 7.89
C VAL A 120 6.09 -3.69 8.65
N LEU A 121 5.25 -2.74 9.03
CA LEU A 121 4.00 -3.02 9.71
C LEU A 121 3.09 -3.91 8.88
N ASN A 122 2.92 -3.58 7.60
CA ASN A 122 2.09 -4.35 6.68
C ASN A 122 2.62 -5.78 6.51
N TYR A 123 3.93 -5.95 6.39
CA TYR A 123 4.53 -7.27 6.26
C TYR A 123 4.22 -8.15 7.47
N PHE A 124 4.44 -7.64 8.68
CA PHE A 124 4.21 -8.44 9.89
C PHE A 124 2.75 -8.80 10.09
N VAL A 125 1.84 -7.86 9.87
CA VAL A 125 0.40 -8.13 10.03
C VAL A 125 -0.09 -9.09 8.95
N SER A 126 0.34 -8.91 7.72
CA SER A 126 -0.04 -9.79 6.62
C SER A 126 0.44 -11.22 6.85
N ASP A 127 1.69 -11.36 7.29
CA ASP A 127 2.28 -12.67 7.53
C ASP A 127 1.61 -13.42 8.68
N ARG A 128 1.22 -12.71 9.74
CA ARG A 128 0.68 -13.34 10.95
C ARG A 128 -0.83 -13.47 10.99
N PHE A 129 -1.56 -12.56 10.39
CA PHE A 129 -3.00 -12.46 10.59
C PHE A 129 -3.82 -12.59 9.31
N ILE A 130 -3.34 -12.11 8.17
CA ILE A 130 -4.14 -12.07 6.95
C ILE A 130 -3.96 -13.34 6.13
N PHE A 131 -2.73 -13.68 5.80
CA PHE A 131 -2.37 -14.78 4.90
C PHE A 131 -1.90 -16.02 5.68
N ARG A 132 -2.69 -16.41 6.67
CA ARG A 132 -2.33 -17.53 7.53
C ARG A 132 -3.25 -18.74 7.39
#